data_6d0820abf14fb516fd81d931e1b72c95
#
_entry.id   6d0820abf14fb516fd81d931e1b72c95
#
_cell.length_a   1.000
_cell.length_b   1.000
_cell.length_c   1.000
_cell.angle_alpha   90.00
_cell.angle_beta   90.00
_cell.angle_gamma   90.00
#
_symmetry.space_group_name_H-M   'P 1'
#
loop_
_entity.id
_entity.type
_entity.pdbx_description
1 polymer ?
#
loop_
_entity_poly.entity_id
_entity_poly.type
_entity_poly.pdbx_seq_one_letter_code
_entity_poly.pdbx_strand_id
1 'polypeptide(L)'
;MRWSSQAEACARLANLQYYTEPVLNWTSIKLDNVTIETYAYARAGLLGNPSDGYYGKTISFLVRNFRARVLLYPSARLEIRASKADMPVFESLDDLYEATRWRGYYGGIRIIQALIVRFMDYCREKGLELENRNFTIEYESTIPLRLGMGGSSSIITAALRALCQYFHVEIPLPVQANLVLETETKELGVPAGLQDRVIQVYEGLVYMDFSKHLIDTQGYGNYERLDPGLLPSVYMGYRTSLSEGTEVFHNNVRERWRQGDPEVLEAMRTWAGYAELGRAALLERDYETLNRLINANFDLRAKLYKISRGNLEMIEAARSVGVTANFAGSGGAITGCYPNEAIYQVLTEKMRGLGVAVVKPVVA
;
A
#
# COMPACT_ATOMS: atom_id res chain seq x y z
N MET A 1 -33.38 13.80 29.38
CA MET A 1 -34.21 13.57 28.18
C MET A 1 -33.33 13.52 26.95
N ARG A 2 -33.02 12.34 26.44
CA ARG A 2 -32.54 11.95 25.10
C ARG A 2 -31.93 10.54 25.18
N TRP A 3 -32.81 9.54 25.35
CA TRP A 3 -32.48 8.11 25.25
C TRP A 3 -33.60 7.42 24.47
N SER A 4 -33.88 7.84 23.25
CA SER A 4 -34.92 7.23 22.40
C SER A 4 -34.48 6.79 21.02
N SER A 5 -33.23 7.05 20.60
CA SER A 5 -32.81 6.72 19.22
C SER A 5 -32.04 5.41 19.06
N GLN A 6 -31.53 4.82 20.15
CA GLN A 6 -30.82 3.52 20.07
C GLN A 6 -31.75 2.30 20.19
N ALA A 7 -32.91 2.45 20.84
CA ALA A 7 -33.87 1.38 20.98
C ALA A 7 -34.60 1.05 19.64
N GLU A 8 -34.82 2.04 18.79
CA GLU A 8 -35.46 1.84 17.47
C GLU A 8 -34.53 1.17 16.45
N ALA A 9 -33.23 1.37 16.55
CA ALA A 9 -32.25 0.70 15.69
C ALA A 9 -32.10 -0.80 16.02
N CYS A 10 -32.20 -1.18 17.30
CA CYS A 10 -32.17 -2.59 17.72
C CYS A 10 -33.47 -3.34 17.36
N ALA A 11 -34.63 -2.67 17.34
CA ALA A 11 -35.92 -3.29 17.01
C ALA A 11 -36.04 -3.66 15.51
N ARG A 12 -35.26 -3.02 14.62
CA ARG A 12 -35.23 -3.35 13.18
C ARG A 12 -34.43 -4.61 12.84
N LEU A 13 -33.55 -5.06 13.75
CA LEU A 13 -32.74 -6.26 13.54
C LEU A 13 -33.41 -7.55 14.05
N ALA A 14 -34.52 -7.45 14.79
CA ALA A 14 -35.22 -8.59 15.38
C ALA A 14 -36.35 -9.20 14.51
N ASN A 15 -36.66 -8.61 13.36
CA ASN A 15 -37.70 -9.07 12.45
C ASN A 15 -37.15 -9.70 11.15
N LEU A 16 -36.27 -10.66 11.26
CA LEU A 16 -35.94 -11.59 10.19
C LEU A 16 -36.96 -12.74 10.22
N GLN A 17 -38.20 -12.47 9.84
CA GLN A 17 -39.14 -13.51 9.47
C GLN A 17 -38.76 -14.09 8.09
N TYR A 18 -38.66 -15.41 8.05
CA TYR A 18 -38.49 -16.21 6.85
C TYR A 18 -39.53 -15.83 5.80
N TYR A 19 -39.14 -15.10 4.76
CA TYR A 19 -39.96 -14.94 3.57
C TYR A 19 -39.82 -16.18 2.71
N THR A 20 -40.94 -16.90 2.56
CA THR A 20 -41.11 -17.86 1.48
C THR A 20 -41.10 -17.11 0.16
N GLU A 21 -40.14 -17.41 -0.69
CA GLU A 21 -39.93 -16.76 -1.98
C GLU A 21 -41.10 -16.98 -2.93
N PRO A 22 -41.56 -15.91 -3.63
CA PRO A 22 -42.30 -16.13 -4.87
C PRO A 22 -41.29 -16.59 -5.93
N VAL A 23 -41.62 -17.66 -6.63
CA VAL A 23 -40.89 -18.16 -7.80
C VAL A 23 -40.87 -17.05 -8.86
N LEU A 24 -39.79 -16.27 -8.88
CA LEU A 24 -39.53 -15.27 -9.92
C LEU A 24 -39.14 -15.98 -11.21
N ASN A 25 -39.95 -15.71 -12.23
CA ASN A 25 -39.80 -16.22 -13.59
C ASN A 25 -38.49 -15.63 -14.21
N TRP A 26 -37.43 -16.43 -14.32
CA TRP A 26 -36.09 -16.07 -14.72
C TRP A 26 -35.93 -15.87 -16.24
N THR A 27 -36.96 -15.58 -16.99
CA THR A 27 -36.84 -15.30 -18.40
C THR A 27 -36.73 -13.81 -18.67
N SER A 28 -35.50 -13.36 -18.92
CA SER A 28 -35.05 -12.09 -19.52
C SER A 28 -34.30 -11.11 -18.65
N ILE A 29 -33.22 -11.56 -18.01
CA ILE A 29 -32.10 -10.66 -17.72
C ILE A 29 -30.93 -11.18 -18.56
N LYS A 30 -30.60 -10.51 -19.66
CA LYS A 30 -29.28 -10.60 -20.26
C LYS A 30 -28.32 -9.97 -19.24
N LEU A 31 -27.88 -10.76 -18.27
CA LEU A 31 -26.68 -10.47 -17.51
C LEU A 31 -25.55 -10.57 -18.52
N ASP A 32 -24.99 -9.45 -18.94
CA ASP A 32 -23.73 -9.46 -19.63
C ASP A 32 -22.74 -10.15 -18.69
N ASN A 33 -22.35 -11.37 -19.02
CA ASN A 33 -21.44 -12.22 -18.26
C ASN A 33 -19.98 -11.67 -18.37
N VAL A 34 -19.79 -10.39 -18.12
CA VAL A 34 -18.48 -9.77 -18.15
C VAL A 34 -17.87 -9.86 -16.77
N THR A 35 -16.92 -10.75 -16.60
CA THR A 35 -16.05 -10.74 -15.42
C THR A 35 -14.96 -9.69 -15.63
N ILE A 36 -14.91 -8.72 -14.74
CA ILE A 36 -13.87 -7.70 -14.67
C ILE A 36 -12.72 -8.26 -13.82
N GLU A 37 -11.53 -8.27 -14.38
CA GLU A 37 -10.31 -8.67 -13.69
C GLU A 37 -9.33 -7.51 -13.64
N THR A 38 -8.91 -7.14 -12.44
CA THR A 38 -8.00 -6.02 -12.22
C THR A 38 -6.86 -6.41 -11.30
N TYR A 39 -5.77 -5.68 -11.43
CA TYR A 39 -4.54 -5.89 -10.68
C TYR A 39 -4.01 -4.59 -10.10
N ALA A 40 -3.29 -4.71 -8.98
CA ALA A 40 -2.34 -3.72 -8.50
C ALA A 40 -1.14 -4.44 -7.88
N TYR A 41 0.01 -3.79 -7.87
CA TYR A 41 1.28 -4.46 -7.59
C TYR A 41 1.91 -3.95 -6.31
N ALA A 42 2.84 -4.74 -5.77
CA ALA A 42 3.72 -4.29 -4.70
C ALA A 42 4.57 -3.11 -5.16
N ARG A 43 5.15 -2.40 -4.21
CA ARG A 43 6.04 -1.26 -4.49
C ARG A 43 7.28 -1.28 -3.61
N ALA A 44 8.31 -0.61 -4.06
CA ALA A 44 9.47 -0.26 -3.28
C ALA A 44 9.71 1.25 -3.30
N GLY A 45 9.90 1.84 -2.12
CA GLY A 45 10.41 3.21 -2.00
C GLY A 45 11.91 3.23 -2.23
N LEU A 46 12.36 4.02 -3.20
CA LEU A 46 13.79 4.17 -3.53
C LEU A 46 14.45 5.24 -2.66
N LEU A 47 13.85 6.43 -2.63
CA LEU A 47 14.35 7.62 -1.93
C LEU A 47 13.21 8.43 -1.31
N GLY A 48 13.55 9.23 -0.32
CA GLY A 48 12.67 10.22 0.29
C GLY A 48 11.76 9.68 1.38
N ASN A 49 11.51 8.37 1.44
CA ASN A 49 10.70 7.77 2.49
C ASN A 49 11.39 7.86 3.87
N PRO A 50 10.68 8.28 4.95
CA PRO A 50 9.22 8.36 5.09
C PRO A 50 8.62 9.78 4.96
N SER A 51 9.23 10.70 4.22
CA SER A 51 8.79 12.09 4.20
C SER A 51 7.42 12.34 3.53
N ASP A 52 6.87 11.35 2.80
CA ASP A 52 5.53 11.40 2.20
C ASP A 52 4.40 11.68 3.19
N GLY A 53 4.50 11.17 4.41
CA GLY A 53 3.55 11.45 5.50
C GLY A 53 3.72 12.82 6.15
N TYR A 54 4.67 13.64 5.68
CA TYR A 54 5.10 14.90 6.29
C TYR A 54 5.32 16.01 5.25
N TYR A 55 4.54 15.98 4.17
CA TYR A 55 4.62 16.95 3.07
C TYR A 55 5.95 16.98 2.33
N GLY A 56 6.69 15.87 2.34
CA GLY A 56 7.97 15.74 1.65
C GLY A 56 7.85 15.25 0.22
N LYS A 57 8.93 14.62 -0.24
CA LYS A 57 9.05 14.09 -1.62
C LYS A 57 9.62 12.70 -1.60
N THR A 58 9.20 11.85 -2.54
CA THR A 58 9.70 10.47 -2.64
C THR A 58 9.87 10.03 -4.08
N ILE A 59 10.69 8.99 -4.25
CA ILE A 59 10.76 8.21 -5.50
C ILE A 59 10.43 6.77 -5.14
N SER A 60 9.51 6.17 -5.90
CA SER A 60 9.14 4.77 -5.76
C SER A 60 9.00 4.10 -7.11
N PHE A 61 9.14 2.78 -7.12
CA PHE A 61 8.89 1.97 -8.30
C PHE A 61 8.00 0.76 -7.97
N LEU A 62 7.27 0.27 -8.97
CA LEU A 62 6.48 -0.94 -8.83
C LEU A 62 7.36 -2.19 -8.78
N VAL A 63 6.85 -3.22 -8.12
CA VAL A 63 7.44 -4.56 -8.03
C VAL A 63 6.38 -5.57 -8.52
N ARG A 64 6.30 -5.75 -9.83
CA ARG A 64 5.28 -6.61 -10.49
C ARG A 64 5.43 -8.10 -10.19
N ASN A 65 6.54 -8.49 -9.54
CA ASN A 65 6.73 -9.84 -9.01
C ASN A 65 5.61 -10.26 -8.03
N PHE A 66 4.97 -9.29 -7.38
CA PHE A 66 3.91 -9.50 -6.40
C PHE A 66 2.71 -8.61 -6.72
N ARG A 67 1.50 -9.18 -6.62
CA ARG A 67 0.28 -8.46 -7.00
C ARG A 67 -0.90 -8.78 -6.11
N ALA A 68 -1.84 -7.86 -6.03
CA ALA A 68 -3.22 -8.09 -5.68
C ALA A 68 -4.04 -8.25 -6.97
N ARG A 69 -4.95 -9.20 -6.97
CA ARG A 69 -5.90 -9.51 -8.05
C ARG A 69 -7.31 -9.37 -7.52
N VAL A 70 -8.17 -8.73 -8.28
CA VAL A 70 -9.59 -8.62 -7.97
C VAL A 70 -10.40 -9.12 -9.16
N LEU A 71 -11.39 -9.94 -8.87
CA LEU A 71 -12.44 -10.35 -9.80
C LEU A 71 -13.75 -9.73 -9.35
N LEU A 72 -14.47 -9.09 -10.27
CA LEU A 72 -15.78 -8.52 -10.04
C LEU A 72 -16.72 -8.91 -11.17
N TYR A 73 -17.86 -9.47 -10.83
CA TYR A 73 -18.85 -9.92 -11.82
C TYR A 73 -20.29 -9.70 -11.31
N PRO A 74 -21.26 -9.52 -12.23
CA PRO A 74 -22.66 -9.37 -11.86
C PRO A 74 -23.19 -10.56 -11.08
N SER A 75 -24.04 -10.31 -10.08
CA SER A 75 -24.69 -11.35 -9.29
C SER A 75 -26.02 -10.87 -8.74
N ALA A 76 -26.87 -11.82 -8.28
CA ALA A 76 -28.20 -11.50 -7.74
C ALA A 76 -28.14 -10.69 -6.44
N ARG A 77 -27.06 -10.82 -5.67
CA ARG A 77 -26.84 -10.11 -4.40
C ARG A 77 -25.43 -9.56 -4.35
N LEU A 78 -25.22 -8.48 -3.58
CA LEU A 78 -23.87 -7.98 -3.29
C LEU A 78 -23.17 -8.97 -2.38
N GLU A 79 -22.04 -9.52 -2.84
CA GLU A 79 -21.24 -10.49 -2.08
C GLU A 79 -19.75 -10.12 -2.12
N ILE A 80 -19.10 -10.14 -0.96
CA ILE A 80 -17.64 -10.02 -0.85
C ILE A 80 -17.12 -11.37 -0.38
N ARG A 81 -16.34 -12.04 -1.24
CA ARG A 81 -15.77 -13.34 -0.93
C ARG A 81 -14.39 -13.21 -0.32
N ALA A 82 -14.23 -13.84 0.84
CA ALA A 82 -12.97 -13.88 1.54
C ALA A 82 -11.89 -14.61 0.73
N SER A 83 -10.68 -14.06 0.72
CA SER A 83 -9.51 -14.80 0.24
C SER A 83 -9.13 -15.89 1.26
N LYS A 84 -8.34 -16.87 0.84
CA LYS A 84 -7.81 -17.89 1.77
C LYS A 84 -7.01 -17.27 2.92
N ALA A 85 -6.37 -16.13 2.68
CA ALA A 85 -5.59 -15.41 3.70
C ALA A 85 -6.47 -14.77 4.79
N ASP A 86 -7.77 -14.56 4.53
CA ASP A 86 -8.73 -14.00 5.50
C ASP A 86 -9.53 -15.05 6.25
N MET A 87 -9.21 -16.32 6.03
CA MET A 87 -9.74 -17.47 6.79
C MET A 87 -8.61 -18.11 7.60
N PRO A 88 -8.05 -17.40 8.61
CA PRO A 88 -6.92 -17.90 9.36
C PRO A 88 -7.34 -19.11 10.19
N VAL A 89 -6.48 -20.11 10.23
CA VAL A 89 -6.56 -21.25 11.15
C VAL A 89 -5.51 -21.05 12.23
N PHE A 90 -5.91 -21.22 13.48
CA PHE A 90 -5.04 -21.11 14.65
C PHE A 90 -4.88 -22.48 15.31
N GLU A 91 -3.68 -22.79 15.77
CA GLU A 91 -3.41 -24.06 16.44
C GLU A 91 -3.96 -24.10 17.88
N SER A 92 -4.13 -22.91 18.51
CA SER A 92 -4.61 -22.78 19.88
C SER A 92 -5.25 -21.40 20.14
N LEU A 93 -5.90 -21.24 21.30
CA LEU A 93 -6.38 -19.94 21.77
C LEU A 93 -5.23 -18.96 22.03
N ASP A 94 -4.10 -19.46 22.49
CA ASP A 94 -2.91 -18.64 22.73
C ASP A 94 -2.32 -18.14 21.41
N ASP A 95 -2.26 -18.98 20.38
CA ASP A 95 -1.86 -18.58 19.03
C ASP A 95 -2.81 -17.52 18.44
N LEU A 96 -4.12 -17.70 18.60
CA LEU A 96 -5.11 -16.67 18.22
C LEU A 96 -4.86 -15.36 18.98
N TYR A 97 -4.67 -15.44 20.30
CA TYR A 97 -4.46 -14.28 21.16
C TYR A 97 -3.19 -13.51 20.76
N GLU A 98 -2.06 -14.21 20.66
CA GLU A 98 -0.78 -13.66 20.21
C GLU A 98 -0.89 -13.04 18.82
N ALA A 99 -1.41 -13.80 17.85
CA ALA A 99 -1.61 -13.32 16.49
C ALA A 99 -2.45 -12.05 16.44
N THR A 100 -3.53 -11.98 17.23
CA THR A 100 -4.43 -10.82 17.26
C THR A 100 -3.79 -9.63 17.99
N ARG A 101 -3.06 -9.86 19.08
CA ARG A 101 -2.35 -8.79 19.83
C ARG A 101 -1.25 -8.16 19.00
N TRP A 102 -0.48 -8.97 18.27
CA TRP A 102 0.62 -8.48 17.43
C TRP A 102 0.14 -7.96 16.07
N ARG A 103 -0.95 -8.53 15.54
CA ARG A 103 -1.41 -8.29 14.17
C ARG A 103 -2.67 -7.42 14.10
N GLY A 104 -3.37 -7.21 15.21
CA GLY A 104 -4.66 -6.53 15.25
C GLY A 104 -5.76 -7.30 14.52
N TYR A 105 -6.97 -6.77 14.54
CA TYR A 105 -8.11 -7.26 13.77
C TYR A 105 -8.01 -6.74 12.34
N TYR A 106 -7.41 -7.51 11.44
CA TYR A 106 -7.20 -7.12 10.05
C TYR A 106 -7.81 -8.17 9.12
N GLY A 107 -8.35 -7.73 8.00
CA GLY A 107 -8.89 -8.61 6.97
C GLY A 107 -9.26 -7.85 5.70
N GLY A 108 -9.08 -8.50 4.55
CA GLY A 108 -9.35 -7.92 3.25
C GLY A 108 -10.83 -7.63 3.02
N ILE A 109 -11.75 -8.38 3.66
CA ILE A 109 -13.19 -8.09 3.62
C ILE A 109 -13.48 -6.67 4.14
N ARG A 110 -12.90 -6.29 5.28
CA ARG A 110 -13.06 -4.94 5.85
C ARG A 110 -12.52 -3.86 4.92
N ILE A 111 -11.40 -4.14 4.26
CA ILE A 111 -10.79 -3.24 3.29
C ILE A 111 -11.73 -3.00 2.10
N ILE A 112 -12.31 -4.06 1.55
CA ILE A 112 -13.24 -3.98 0.42
C ILE A 112 -14.54 -3.27 0.83
N GLN A 113 -15.08 -3.56 2.04
CA GLN A 113 -16.27 -2.86 2.56
C GLN A 113 -16.00 -1.36 2.68
N ALA A 114 -14.89 -0.97 3.29
CA ALA A 114 -14.49 0.42 3.46
C ALA A 114 -14.32 1.14 2.11
N LEU A 115 -13.71 0.46 1.12
CA LEU A 115 -13.58 1.00 -0.22
C LEU A 115 -14.94 1.22 -0.89
N ILE A 116 -15.85 0.25 -0.82
CA ILE A 116 -17.18 0.38 -1.44
C ILE A 116 -17.92 1.60 -0.84
N VAL A 117 -17.86 1.77 0.48
CA VAL A 117 -18.46 2.94 1.15
C VAL A 117 -17.82 4.23 0.62
N ARG A 118 -16.49 4.32 0.60
CA ARG A 118 -15.77 5.52 0.15
C ARG A 118 -16.01 5.83 -1.33
N PHE A 119 -16.11 4.81 -2.19
CA PHE A 119 -16.45 4.93 -3.60
C PHE A 119 -17.88 5.48 -3.78
N MET A 120 -18.84 4.96 -3.04
CA MET A 120 -20.23 5.44 -3.08
C MET A 120 -20.33 6.89 -2.61
N ASP A 121 -19.64 7.26 -1.53
CA ASP A 121 -19.61 8.64 -1.05
C ASP A 121 -19.00 9.58 -2.08
N TYR A 122 -17.89 9.20 -2.70
CA TYR A 122 -17.30 9.97 -3.80
C TYR A 122 -18.30 10.18 -4.95
N CYS A 123 -19.00 9.12 -5.38
CA CYS A 123 -19.98 9.23 -6.46
C CYS A 123 -21.12 10.19 -6.07
N ARG A 124 -21.63 10.11 -4.83
CA ARG A 124 -22.67 11.02 -4.32
C ARG A 124 -22.18 12.46 -4.26
N GLU A 125 -20.96 12.70 -3.74
CA GLU A 125 -20.34 14.04 -3.67
C GLU A 125 -20.16 14.67 -5.07
N LYS A 126 -19.97 13.82 -6.11
CA LYS A 126 -19.82 14.26 -7.50
C LYS A 126 -21.14 14.25 -8.29
N GLY A 127 -22.26 13.88 -7.67
CA GLY A 127 -23.56 13.77 -8.36
C GLY A 127 -23.60 12.67 -9.43
N LEU A 128 -22.77 11.63 -9.28
CA LEU A 128 -22.76 10.49 -10.17
C LEU A 128 -23.79 9.46 -9.71
N GLU A 129 -24.75 9.16 -10.58
CA GLU A 129 -25.75 8.12 -10.31
C GLU A 129 -25.17 6.75 -10.67
N LEU A 130 -25.13 5.85 -9.70
CA LEU A 130 -24.73 4.46 -9.91
C LEU A 130 -25.95 3.64 -10.30
N GLU A 131 -25.81 2.79 -11.31
CA GLU A 131 -26.84 1.81 -11.64
C GLU A 131 -27.13 0.90 -10.45
N ASN A 132 -28.43 0.62 -10.19
CA ASN A 132 -28.84 -0.31 -9.14
C ASN A 132 -28.61 -1.75 -9.57
N ARG A 133 -27.37 -2.20 -9.54
CA ARG A 133 -26.98 -3.58 -9.89
C ARG A 133 -26.01 -4.14 -8.87
N ASN A 134 -26.21 -5.41 -8.53
CA ASN A 134 -25.39 -6.13 -7.59
C ASN A 134 -24.20 -6.84 -8.28
N PHE A 135 -23.19 -7.14 -7.49
CA PHE A 135 -21.99 -7.84 -7.95
C PHE A 135 -21.43 -8.74 -6.85
N THR A 136 -20.68 -9.74 -7.28
CA THR A 136 -19.75 -10.46 -6.40
C THR A 136 -18.35 -9.94 -6.66
N ILE A 137 -17.58 -9.67 -5.59
CA ILE A 137 -16.18 -9.27 -5.63
C ILE A 137 -15.34 -10.29 -4.88
N GLU A 138 -14.30 -10.79 -5.54
CA GLU A 138 -13.30 -11.71 -5.00
C GLU A 138 -11.92 -11.07 -5.11
N TYR A 139 -11.02 -11.37 -4.18
CA TYR A 139 -9.66 -10.84 -4.18
C TYR A 139 -8.66 -11.87 -3.68
N GLU A 140 -7.46 -11.78 -4.19
CA GLU A 140 -6.30 -12.54 -3.73
C GLU A 140 -5.05 -11.65 -3.79
N SER A 141 -4.04 -11.96 -2.98
CA SER A 141 -2.78 -11.24 -3.00
C SER A 141 -1.60 -12.19 -2.81
N THR A 142 -0.57 -12.01 -3.64
CA THR A 142 0.73 -12.66 -3.49
C THR A 142 1.75 -11.75 -2.80
N ILE A 143 1.35 -10.53 -2.43
CA ILE A 143 2.22 -9.56 -1.74
C ILE A 143 2.45 -10.04 -0.32
N PRO A 144 3.71 -10.26 0.10
CA PRO A 144 4.01 -10.68 1.46
C PRO A 144 3.43 -9.72 2.50
N LEU A 145 2.74 -10.28 3.49
CA LEU A 145 2.03 -9.49 4.50
C LEU A 145 3.01 -8.73 5.41
N ARG A 146 2.70 -7.46 5.69
CA ARG A 146 3.37 -6.61 6.69
C ARG A 146 4.86 -6.38 6.49
N LEU A 147 5.33 -6.44 5.27
CA LEU A 147 6.73 -6.14 4.92
C LEU A 147 6.88 -4.74 4.31
N GLY A 148 5.94 -3.85 4.56
CA GLY A 148 6.00 -2.49 4.03
C GLY A 148 6.04 -2.45 2.49
N MET A 149 5.37 -3.37 1.80
CA MET A 149 5.34 -3.48 0.34
C MET A 149 4.04 -2.98 -0.30
N GLY A 150 3.16 -2.35 0.49
CA GLY A 150 1.89 -1.80 0.00
C GLY A 150 0.80 -2.85 -0.27
N GLY A 151 0.70 -3.92 0.55
CA GLY A 151 -0.24 -5.02 0.33
C GLY A 151 -1.71 -4.61 0.43
N SER A 152 -2.13 -3.88 1.47
CA SER A 152 -3.53 -3.46 1.62
C SER A 152 -3.92 -2.43 0.57
N SER A 153 -3.10 -1.42 0.36
CA SER A 153 -3.35 -0.40 -0.66
C SER A 153 -3.43 -0.97 -2.08
N SER A 154 -2.71 -2.07 -2.39
CA SER A 154 -2.85 -2.74 -3.69
C SER A 154 -4.19 -3.48 -3.84
N ILE A 155 -4.72 -4.11 -2.78
CA ILE A 155 -6.08 -4.70 -2.80
C ILE A 155 -7.11 -3.59 -3.05
N ILE A 156 -7.01 -2.47 -2.34
CA ILE A 156 -7.90 -1.32 -2.51
C ILE A 156 -7.80 -0.75 -3.93
N THR A 157 -6.58 -0.56 -4.45
CA THR A 157 -6.36 -0.01 -5.80
C THR A 157 -6.93 -0.92 -6.88
N ALA A 158 -6.70 -2.24 -6.79
CA ALA A 158 -7.27 -3.20 -7.73
C ALA A 158 -8.81 -3.19 -7.65
N ALA A 159 -9.39 -3.20 -6.45
CA ALA A 159 -10.84 -3.18 -6.27
C ALA A 159 -11.47 -1.85 -6.73
N LEU A 160 -10.80 -0.70 -6.51
CA LEU A 160 -11.25 0.59 -7.04
C LEU A 160 -11.29 0.58 -8.57
N ARG A 161 -10.27 0.04 -9.23
CA ARG A 161 -10.25 -0.15 -10.69
C ARG A 161 -11.41 -1.01 -11.17
N ALA A 162 -11.73 -2.10 -10.47
CA ALA A 162 -12.85 -2.96 -10.80
C ALA A 162 -14.20 -2.24 -10.65
N LEU A 163 -14.41 -1.49 -9.57
CA LEU A 163 -15.61 -0.69 -9.35
C LEU A 163 -15.77 0.39 -10.43
N CYS A 164 -14.69 1.11 -10.76
CA CYS A 164 -14.70 2.12 -11.81
C CYS A 164 -15.12 1.51 -13.17
N GLN A 165 -14.57 0.35 -13.53
CA GLN A 165 -14.94 -0.35 -14.77
C GLN A 165 -16.40 -0.85 -14.72
N TYR A 166 -16.82 -1.43 -13.60
CA TYR A 166 -18.15 -2.00 -13.43
C TYR A 166 -19.27 -0.94 -13.53
N PHE A 167 -19.06 0.21 -12.88
CA PHE A 167 -20.03 1.30 -12.86
C PHE A 167 -19.79 2.36 -13.94
N HIS A 168 -18.80 2.17 -14.82
CA HIS A 168 -18.41 3.14 -15.86
C HIS A 168 -18.10 4.53 -15.30
N VAL A 169 -17.41 4.59 -14.15
CA VAL A 169 -17.01 5.83 -13.48
C VAL A 169 -15.55 6.13 -13.77
N GLU A 170 -15.28 7.30 -14.33
CA GLU A 170 -13.93 7.79 -14.53
C GLU A 170 -13.48 8.67 -13.37
N ILE A 171 -12.38 8.30 -12.73
CA ILE A 171 -11.77 9.04 -11.62
C ILE A 171 -10.35 9.43 -12.01
N PRO A 172 -9.96 10.72 -11.94
CA PRO A 172 -8.59 11.14 -12.21
C PRO A 172 -7.57 10.42 -11.31
N LEU A 173 -6.41 10.06 -11.85
CA LEU A 173 -5.39 9.29 -11.12
C LEU A 173 -5.02 9.86 -9.74
N PRO A 174 -4.77 11.17 -9.57
CA PRO A 174 -4.45 11.71 -8.26
C PRO A 174 -5.61 11.57 -7.26
N VAL A 175 -6.85 11.63 -7.74
CA VAL A 175 -8.05 11.42 -6.92
C VAL A 175 -8.21 9.95 -6.54
N GLN A 176 -7.91 9.03 -7.44
CA GLN A 176 -7.86 7.59 -7.11
C GLN A 176 -6.89 7.31 -5.95
N ALA A 177 -5.68 7.88 -6.00
CA ALA A 177 -4.70 7.73 -4.93
C ALA A 177 -5.22 8.26 -3.58
N ASN A 178 -5.94 9.39 -3.59
CA ASN A 178 -6.58 9.94 -2.40
C ASN A 178 -7.69 9.03 -1.87
N LEU A 179 -8.56 8.50 -2.74
CA LEU A 179 -9.64 7.58 -2.33
C LEU A 179 -9.07 6.30 -1.69
N VAL A 180 -7.99 5.75 -2.26
CA VAL A 180 -7.28 4.61 -1.67
C VAL A 180 -6.73 4.96 -0.28
N LEU A 181 -6.11 6.14 -0.11
CA LEU A 181 -5.64 6.61 1.19
C LEU A 181 -6.79 6.81 2.18
N GLU A 182 -7.87 7.46 1.75
CA GLU A 182 -9.04 7.74 2.59
C GLU A 182 -9.74 6.47 3.07
N THR A 183 -9.77 5.44 2.24
CA THR A 183 -10.28 4.12 2.63
C THR A 183 -9.55 3.59 3.87
N GLU A 184 -8.22 3.74 3.93
CA GLU A 184 -7.44 3.27 5.09
C GLU A 184 -7.51 4.26 6.26
N THR A 185 -7.41 5.56 6.00
CA THR A 185 -7.27 6.56 7.07
C THR A 185 -8.60 7.03 7.64
N LYS A 186 -9.60 7.27 6.79
CA LYS A 186 -10.92 7.78 7.22
C LYS A 186 -11.87 6.66 7.63
N GLU A 187 -11.96 5.60 6.81
CA GLU A 187 -12.90 4.50 7.08
C GLU A 187 -12.36 3.49 8.10
N LEU A 188 -11.08 3.13 8.00
CA LEU A 188 -10.48 2.10 8.85
C LEU A 188 -9.66 2.66 10.01
N GLY A 189 -9.36 3.97 10.03
CA GLY A 189 -8.53 4.60 11.06
C GLY A 189 -7.06 4.15 11.04
N VAL A 190 -6.59 3.57 9.95
CA VAL A 190 -5.22 3.06 9.81
C VAL A 190 -4.30 4.19 9.36
N PRO A 191 -3.25 4.54 10.12
CA PRO A 191 -2.28 5.55 9.68
C PRO A 191 -1.54 5.12 8.40
N ALA A 192 -1.54 5.98 7.40
CA ALA A 192 -0.95 5.69 6.11
C ALA A 192 -0.42 6.97 5.43
N GLY A 193 0.51 6.84 4.48
CA GLY A 193 1.03 7.92 3.63
C GLY A 193 0.59 7.77 2.17
N LEU A 194 0.78 8.81 1.37
CA LEU A 194 0.34 8.82 -0.04
C LEU A 194 1.24 8.02 -0.98
N GLN A 195 2.51 7.83 -0.66
CA GLN A 195 3.51 7.22 -1.53
C GLN A 195 3.02 5.90 -2.15
N ASP A 196 2.51 4.98 -1.33
CA ASP A 196 2.07 3.65 -1.77
C ASP A 196 0.94 3.74 -2.80
N ARG A 197 -0.03 4.63 -2.52
CA ARG A 197 -1.26 4.79 -3.31
C ARG A 197 -0.95 5.43 -4.64
N VAL A 198 -0.09 6.44 -4.64
CA VAL A 198 0.34 7.12 -5.86
C VAL A 198 1.09 6.16 -6.77
N ILE A 199 2.11 5.44 -6.27
CA ILE A 199 2.87 4.53 -7.13
C ILE A 199 2.02 3.37 -7.67
N GLN A 200 1.04 2.87 -6.90
CA GLN A 200 0.16 1.78 -7.35
C GLN A 200 -0.87 2.25 -8.38
N VAL A 201 -1.28 3.51 -8.33
CA VAL A 201 -2.20 4.12 -9.29
C VAL A 201 -1.47 4.54 -10.57
N TYR A 202 -0.30 5.18 -10.43
CA TYR A 202 0.49 5.73 -11.55
C TYR A 202 1.32 4.67 -12.26
N GLU A 203 1.77 3.65 -11.56
CA GLU A 203 2.63 2.54 -12.00
C GLU A 203 4.03 2.97 -12.49
N GLY A 204 4.90 1.99 -12.73
CA GLY A 204 6.26 2.19 -13.23
C GLY A 204 7.21 2.76 -12.18
N LEU A 205 7.87 3.85 -12.51
CA LEU A 205 8.77 4.64 -11.66
C LEU A 205 8.20 6.04 -11.52
N VAL A 206 8.00 6.51 -10.28
CA VAL A 206 7.34 7.81 -10.04
C VAL A 206 8.11 8.64 -9.03
N TYR A 207 8.37 9.88 -9.40
CA TYR A 207 8.77 10.95 -8.47
C TYR A 207 7.50 11.64 -7.97
N MET A 208 7.43 11.88 -6.66
CA MET A 208 6.23 12.40 -5.99
C MET A 208 6.60 13.58 -5.11
N ASP A 209 5.93 14.70 -5.32
CA ASP A 209 6.02 15.90 -4.48
C ASP A 209 4.70 16.07 -3.72
N PHE A 210 4.76 15.93 -2.39
CA PHE A 210 3.62 16.08 -1.48
C PHE A 210 3.64 17.42 -0.74
N SER A 211 4.33 18.43 -1.28
CA SER A 211 4.45 19.75 -0.64
C SER A 211 3.12 20.25 -0.15
N LYS A 212 3.09 20.79 1.07
CA LYS A 212 1.86 21.27 1.72
C LYS A 212 1.09 22.24 0.85
N HIS A 213 1.78 23.13 0.16
CA HIS A 213 1.18 24.06 -0.78
C HIS A 213 0.33 23.36 -1.86
N LEU A 214 0.86 22.29 -2.47
CA LEU A 214 0.14 21.53 -3.50
C LEU A 214 -1.10 20.85 -2.91
N ILE A 215 -0.93 20.17 -1.77
CA ILE A 215 -2.05 19.50 -1.09
C ILE A 215 -3.15 20.48 -0.71
N ASP A 216 -2.79 21.65 -0.15
CA ASP A 216 -3.77 22.66 0.29
C ASP A 216 -4.50 23.34 -0.89
N THR A 217 -3.84 23.50 -2.04
CA THR A 217 -4.41 24.23 -3.19
C THR A 217 -5.21 23.38 -4.15
N GLN A 218 -4.78 22.14 -4.40
CA GLN A 218 -5.40 21.26 -5.39
C GLN A 218 -5.90 19.91 -4.83
N GLY A 219 -5.65 19.64 -3.54
CA GLY A 219 -6.08 18.42 -2.86
C GLY A 219 -5.17 17.20 -3.07
N TYR A 220 -4.09 17.32 -3.85
CA TYR A 220 -3.12 16.25 -4.13
C TYR A 220 -1.75 16.84 -4.45
N GLY A 221 -0.72 15.98 -4.48
CA GLY A 221 0.65 16.36 -4.82
C GLY A 221 0.88 16.50 -6.34
N ASN A 222 2.15 16.69 -6.71
CA ASN A 222 2.59 16.60 -8.10
C ASN A 222 3.33 15.26 -8.31
N TYR A 223 2.89 14.48 -9.29
CA TYR A 223 3.35 13.11 -9.52
C TYR A 223 3.84 12.96 -10.94
N GLU A 224 5.15 12.75 -11.09
CA GLU A 224 5.84 12.64 -12.36
C GLU A 224 6.24 11.18 -12.63
N ARG A 225 5.73 10.62 -13.72
CA ARG A 225 6.22 9.32 -14.22
C ARG A 225 7.58 9.52 -14.86
N LEU A 226 8.55 8.76 -14.38
CA LEU A 226 9.87 8.65 -14.98
C LEU A 226 9.95 7.37 -15.82
N ASP A 227 10.82 7.37 -16.82
CA ASP A 227 11.10 6.16 -17.60
C ASP A 227 11.73 5.09 -16.67
N PRO A 228 11.13 3.90 -16.51
CA PRO A 228 11.74 2.81 -15.76
C PRO A 228 13.14 2.41 -16.22
N GLY A 229 13.47 2.65 -17.50
CA GLY A 229 14.81 2.45 -18.07
C GLY A 229 15.90 3.38 -17.51
N LEU A 230 15.54 4.37 -16.69
CA LEU A 230 16.47 5.20 -15.94
C LEU A 230 16.97 4.51 -14.64
N LEU A 231 16.30 3.45 -14.19
CA LEU A 231 16.77 2.70 -13.01
C LEU A 231 18.03 1.90 -13.35
N PRO A 232 19.05 1.93 -12.50
CA PRO A 232 20.13 0.95 -12.58
C PRO A 232 19.62 -0.45 -12.24
N SER A 233 20.50 -1.43 -12.21
CA SER A 233 20.15 -2.77 -11.71
C SER A 233 19.75 -2.69 -10.23
N VAL A 234 18.46 -2.88 -9.93
CA VAL A 234 17.90 -2.84 -8.58
C VAL A 234 17.54 -4.23 -8.09
N TYR A 235 17.62 -4.43 -6.78
CA TYR A 235 17.15 -5.64 -6.12
C TYR A 235 16.15 -5.30 -5.02
N MET A 236 15.40 -6.30 -4.60
CA MET A 236 14.57 -6.27 -3.41
C MET A 236 14.83 -7.51 -2.58
N GLY A 237 15.17 -7.31 -1.29
CA GLY A 237 15.31 -8.38 -0.30
C GLY A 237 14.18 -8.29 0.74
N TYR A 238 13.58 -9.42 1.13
CA TYR A 238 12.54 -9.44 2.13
C TYR A 238 12.58 -10.69 3.00
N ARG A 239 12.17 -10.54 4.27
CA ARG A 239 12.17 -11.60 5.26
C ARG A 239 10.82 -11.67 5.98
N THR A 240 10.05 -12.71 5.70
CA THR A 240 8.69 -12.87 6.22
C THR A 240 8.61 -13.00 7.74
N SER A 241 9.67 -13.48 8.39
CA SER A 241 9.77 -13.56 9.85
C SER A 241 9.98 -12.20 10.55
N LEU A 242 10.22 -11.11 9.80
CA LEU A 242 10.38 -9.75 10.31
C LEU A 242 9.13 -8.88 10.07
N SER A 243 7.97 -9.48 9.90
CA SER A 243 6.72 -8.76 9.73
C SER A 243 6.35 -8.00 11.02
N GLU A 244 6.90 -6.79 11.17
CA GLU A 244 6.57 -5.89 12.28
C GLU A 244 5.41 -4.99 11.88
N GLY A 245 4.50 -4.71 12.83
CA GLY A 245 3.42 -3.74 12.59
C GLY A 245 3.99 -2.35 12.37
N THR A 246 3.61 -1.71 11.27
CA THR A 246 4.05 -0.36 10.87
C THR A 246 3.79 0.70 11.95
N GLU A 247 2.84 0.44 12.84
CA GLU A 247 2.33 1.41 13.83
C GLU A 247 3.32 1.72 14.96
N VAL A 248 4.13 0.75 15.38
CA VAL A 248 4.98 0.90 16.58
C VAL A 248 6.13 1.90 16.36
N PHE A 249 6.65 2.00 15.13
CA PHE A 249 7.82 2.82 14.82
C PHE A 249 7.48 4.26 14.41
N HIS A 250 6.29 4.49 13.89
CA HIS A 250 5.90 5.80 13.36
C HIS A 250 5.30 6.75 14.40
N ASN A 251 4.74 6.24 15.50
CA ASN A 251 3.98 7.07 16.43
C ASN A 251 4.84 8.11 17.14
N ASN A 252 6.07 7.79 17.56
CA ASN A 252 6.95 8.73 18.25
C ASN A 252 7.40 9.88 17.31
N VAL A 253 7.84 9.57 16.09
CA VAL A 253 8.32 10.58 15.13
C VAL A 253 7.16 11.48 14.67
N ARG A 254 5.95 10.93 14.48
CA ARG A 254 4.77 11.72 14.12
C ARG A 254 4.39 12.71 15.21
N GLU A 255 4.46 12.30 16.47
CA GLU A 255 4.18 13.18 17.60
C GLU A 255 5.24 14.29 17.73
N ARG A 256 6.53 13.94 17.66
CA ARG A 256 7.64 14.92 17.63
C ARG A 256 7.48 15.92 16.49
N TRP A 257 7.09 15.44 15.31
CA TRP A 257 6.83 16.33 14.16
C TRP A 257 5.68 17.31 14.42
N ARG A 258 4.56 16.84 15.02
CA ARG A 258 3.43 17.71 15.38
C ARG A 258 3.81 18.77 16.41
N GLN A 259 4.72 18.44 17.30
CA GLN A 259 5.26 19.36 18.32
C GLN A 259 6.31 20.33 17.74
N GLY A 260 6.67 20.20 16.46
CA GLY A 260 7.63 21.07 15.80
C GLY A 260 9.08 20.77 16.16
N ASP A 261 9.41 19.54 16.56
CA ASP A 261 10.78 19.10 16.89
C ASP A 261 11.75 19.41 15.74
N PRO A 262 12.77 20.27 15.98
CA PRO A 262 13.66 20.73 14.91
C PRO A 262 14.43 19.61 14.22
N GLU A 263 14.86 18.59 14.97
CA GLU A 263 15.59 17.42 14.42
C GLU A 263 14.69 16.65 13.43
N VAL A 264 13.42 16.41 13.80
CA VAL A 264 12.48 15.71 12.95
C VAL A 264 12.11 16.54 11.72
N LEU A 265 11.86 17.85 11.89
CA LEU A 265 11.57 18.74 10.77
C LEU A 265 12.70 18.78 9.76
N GLU A 266 13.94 18.88 10.23
CA GLU A 266 15.13 18.89 9.35
C GLU A 266 15.35 17.54 8.67
N ALA A 267 15.14 16.43 9.37
CA ALA A 267 15.23 15.11 8.76
C ALA A 267 14.20 14.93 7.63
N MET A 268 12.96 15.42 7.80
CA MET A 268 11.93 15.34 6.73
C MET A 268 12.30 16.17 5.50
N ARG A 269 12.89 17.37 5.70
CA ARG A 269 13.43 18.20 4.61
C ARG A 269 14.59 17.52 3.91
N THR A 270 15.51 16.92 4.67
CA THR A 270 16.67 16.19 4.14
C THR A 270 16.22 15.01 3.28
N TRP A 271 15.24 14.19 3.72
CA TRP A 271 14.70 13.11 2.90
C TRP A 271 14.03 13.63 1.63
N ALA A 272 13.26 14.72 1.71
CA ALA A 272 12.66 15.35 0.53
C ALA A 272 13.76 15.81 -0.46
N GLY A 273 14.84 16.41 0.05
CA GLY A 273 16.02 16.79 -0.75
C GLY A 273 16.71 15.59 -1.41
N TYR A 274 16.80 14.44 -0.72
CA TYR A 274 17.33 13.22 -1.34
C TYR A 274 16.48 12.73 -2.52
N ALA A 275 15.17 12.89 -2.46
CA ALA A 275 14.30 12.57 -3.59
C ALA A 275 14.49 13.53 -4.78
N GLU A 276 14.66 14.84 -4.52
CA GLU A 276 14.94 15.82 -5.58
C GLU A 276 16.29 15.55 -6.27
N LEU A 277 17.35 15.38 -5.49
CA LEU A 277 18.68 15.06 -6.01
C LEU A 277 18.68 13.69 -6.72
N GLY A 278 17.95 12.71 -6.18
CA GLY A 278 17.82 11.39 -6.79
C GLY A 278 17.07 11.43 -8.12
N ARG A 279 16.05 12.31 -8.26
CA ARG A 279 15.40 12.54 -9.55
C ARG A 279 16.39 13.10 -10.58
N ALA A 280 17.18 14.10 -10.22
CA ALA A 280 18.21 14.63 -11.10
C ALA A 280 19.25 13.57 -11.48
N ALA A 281 19.75 12.83 -10.50
CA ALA A 281 20.70 11.74 -10.72
C ALA A 281 20.16 10.63 -11.65
N LEU A 282 18.87 10.26 -11.54
CA LEU A 282 18.24 9.32 -12.46
C LEU A 282 18.19 9.86 -13.89
N LEU A 283 17.77 11.11 -14.08
CA LEU A 283 17.67 11.74 -15.40
C LEU A 283 19.03 11.87 -16.09
N GLU A 284 20.08 12.14 -15.33
CA GLU A 284 21.47 12.26 -15.78
C GLU A 284 22.21 10.92 -15.82
N ARG A 285 21.60 9.83 -15.31
CA ARG A 285 22.22 8.50 -15.12
C ARG A 285 23.46 8.56 -14.23
N ASP A 286 23.52 9.51 -13.28
CA ASP A 286 24.54 9.60 -12.24
C ASP A 286 24.23 8.58 -11.12
N TYR A 287 24.59 7.34 -11.39
CA TYR A 287 24.33 6.24 -10.46
C TYR A 287 25.26 6.27 -9.24
N GLU A 288 26.38 6.98 -9.28
CA GLU A 288 27.24 7.17 -8.11
C GLU A 288 26.53 8.04 -7.06
N THR A 289 26.00 9.19 -7.48
CA THR A 289 25.18 10.05 -6.61
C THR A 289 23.94 9.32 -6.12
N LEU A 290 23.21 8.61 -7.00
CA LEU A 290 22.02 7.83 -6.61
C LEU A 290 22.36 6.81 -5.52
N ASN A 291 23.41 6.04 -5.68
CA ASN A 291 23.87 5.03 -4.72
C ASN A 291 24.22 5.64 -3.35
N ARG A 292 24.89 6.78 -3.34
CA ARG A 292 25.19 7.53 -2.12
C ARG A 292 23.91 7.97 -1.42
N LEU A 293 22.95 8.51 -2.16
CA LEU A 293 21.66 8.96 -1.61
C LEU A 293 20.84 7.81 -1.03
N ILE A 294 20.81 6.63 -1.68
CA ILE A 294 20.10 5.44 -1.17
C ILE A 294 20.63 5.04 0.22
N ASN A 295 21.97 4.99 0.37
CA ASN A 295 22.56 4.68 1.66
C ASN A 295 22.30 5.77 2.70
N ALA A 296 22.45 7.05 2.33
CA ALA A 296 22.20 8.18 3.22
C ALA A 296 20.74 8.23 3.70
N ASN A 297 19.79 7.83 2.84
CA ASN A 297 18.37 7.76 3.22
C ASN A 297 18.14 6.80 4.39
N PHE A 298 18.75 5.61 4.35
CA PHE A 298 18.68 4.68 5.47
C PHE A 298 19.45 5.17 6.70
N ASP A 299 20.64 5.73 6.51
CA ASP A 299 21.50 6.18 7.61
C ASP A 299 20.82 7.28 8.44
N LEU A 300 20.11 8.18 7.78
CA LEU A 300 19.28 9.19 8.45
C LEU A 300 18.12 8.53 9.21
N ARG A 301 17.49 7.49 8.62
CA ARG A 301 16.43 6.74 9.29
C ARG A 301 16.95 6.04 10.56
N ALA A 302 18.12 5.42 10.51
CA ALA A 302 18.71 4.73 11.65
C ALA A 302 19.10 5.67 12.80
N LYS A 303 19.31 6.97 12.52
CA LYS A 303 19.52 7.98 13.56
C LYS A 303 18.22 8.37 14.27
N LEU A 304 17.11 8.44 13.53
CA LEU A 304 15.85 8.98 14.03
C LEU A 304 14.89 7.91 14.59
N TYR A 305 14.98 6.70 14.06
CA TYR A 305 14.09 5.58 14.41
C TYR A 305 14.87 4.47 15.12
N LYS A 306 14.22 3.82 16.07
CA LYS A 306 14.73 2.59 16.64
C LYS A 306 14.52 1.44 15.64
N ILE A 307 15.58 1.02 14.98
CA ILE A 307 15.55 -0.08 14.01
C ILE A 307 15.75 -1.41 14.75
N SER A 308 14.96 -2.43 14.44
CA SER A 308 15.15 -3.76 15.01
C SER A 308 16.44 -4.40 14.49
N ARG A 309 17.01 -5.30 15.30
CA ARG A 309 18.27 -5.98 14.98
C ARG A 309 18.18 -6.73 13.65
N GLY A 310 17.09 -7.48 13.41
CA GLY A 310 16.94 -8.24 12.17
C GLY A 310 16.87 -7.36 10.91
N ASN A 311 16.30 -6.16 11.04
CA ASN A 311 16.29 -5.17 9.95
C ASN A 311 17.68 -4.55 9.71
N LEU A 312 18.45 -4.28 10.77
CA LEU A 312 19.85 -3.83 10.65
C LEU A 312 20.73 -4.90 9.99
N GLU A 313 20.59 -6.15 10.41
CA GLU A 313 21.33 -7.30 9.83
C GLU A 313 21.13 -7.42 8.32
N MET A 314 19.92 -7.17 7.81
CA MET A 314 19.65 -7.18 6.36
C MET A 314 20.43 -6.06 5.64
N ILE A 315 20.40 -4.84 6.17
CA ILE A 315 21.11 -3.67 5.60
C ILE A 315 22.63 -3.89 5.61
N GLU A 316 23.17 -4.32 6.75
CA GLU A 316 24.60 -4.57 6.93
C GLU A 316 25.09 -5.70 6.01
N ALA A 317 24.34 -6.78 5.92
CA ALA A 317 24.64 -7.90 5.03
C ALA A 317 24.67 -7.47 3.56
N ALA A 318 23.70 -6.66 3.11
CA ALA A 318 23.69 -6.11 1.77
C ALA A 318 24.92 -5.23 1.50
N ARG A 319 25.15 -4.24 2.35
CA ARG A 319 26.25 -3.30 2.20
C ARG A 319 27.62 -3.98 2.26
N SER A 320 27.77 -5.06 3.04
CA SER A 320 29.04 -5.80 3.15
C SER A 320 29.47 -6.50 1.86
N VAL A 321 28.59 -6.66 0.88
CA VAL A 321 28.91 -7.21 -0.45
C VAL A 321 28.99 -6.13 -1.53
N GLY A 322 28.99 -4.85 -1.15
CA GLY A 322 29.20 -3.73 -2.07
C GLY A 322 27.95 -3.26 -2.79
N VAL A 323 26.73 -3.60 -2.30
CA VAL A 323 25.48 -3.05 -2.83
C VAL A 323 24.92 -1.98 -1.91
N THR A 324 24.08 -1.09 -2.42
CA THR A 324 23.39 -0.10 -1.61
C THR A 324 22.15 -0.71 -0.96
N ALA A 325 21.70 -0.17 0.17
CA ALA A 325 20.53 -0.67 0.85
C ALA A 325 19.76 0.41 1.61
N ASN A 326 18.44 0.45 1.38
CA ASN A 326 17.46 1.26 2.08
C ASN A 326 16.20 0.41 2.35
N PHE A 327 15.32 0.83 3.26
CA PHE A 327 14.02 0.19 3.42
C PHE A 327 13.11 0.45 2.22
N ALA A 328 12.50 -0.62 1.71
CA ALA A 328 11.48 -0.53 0.67
C ALA A 328 10.19 0.16 1.15
N GLY A 329 9.98 0.17 2.46
CA GLY A 329 8.84 0.78 3.12
C GLY A 329 9.09 0.98 4.61
N SER A 330 8.26 0.39 5.47
CA SER A 330 8.35 0.51 6.93
C SER A 330 9.41 -0.40 7.58
N GLY A 331 9.85 -1.44 6.91
CA GLY A 331 10.78 -2.46 7.38
C GLY A 331 10.37 -3.85 6.90
N GLY A 332 11.18 -4.88 7.20
CA GLY A 332 10.99 -6.26 6.72
C GLY A 332 11.35 -6.48 5.25
N ALA A 333 11.42 -5.42 4.46
CA ALA A 333 11.91 -5.43 3.09
C ALA A 333 12.88 -4.27 2.83
N ILE A 334 13.94 -4.56 2.08
CA ILE A 334 14.99 -3.61 1.66
C ILE A 334 15.08 -3.57 0.14
N THR A 335 15.57 -2.47 -0.38
CA THR A 335 15.90 -2.29 -1.80
C THR A 335 17.20 -1.52 -1.95
N GLY A 336 17.84 -1.65 -3.09
CA GLY A 336 19.05 -0.94 -3.46
C GLY A 336 19.53 -1.32 -4.84
N CYS A 337 20.70 -0.85 -5.19
CA CYS A 337 21.34 -1.10 -6.47
C CYS A 337 22.51 -2.06 -6.33
N TYR A 338 22.74 -2.86 -7.38
CA TYR A 338 23.90 -3.74 -7.49
C TYR A 338 24.63 -3.50 -8.82
N PRO A 339 26.00 -3.63 -8.84
CA PRO A 339 26.78 -3.23 -10.01
C PRO A 339 26.77 -4.25 -11.15
N ASN A 340 26.63 -5.53 -10.85
CA ASN A 340 26.70 -6.61 -11.84
C ASN A 340 26.13 -7.92 -11.30
N GLU A 341 25.94 -8.90 -12.19
CA GLU A 341 25.34 -10.20 -11.86
C GLU A 341 26.17 -11.01 -10.84
N ALA A 342 27.49 -10.94 -10.88
CA ALA A 342 28.33 -11.66 -9.92
C ALA A 342 28.07 -11.17 -8.48
N ILE A 343 27.98 -9.88 -8.28
CA ILE A 343 27.66 -9.28 -6.96
C ILE A 343 26.20 -9.62 -6.57
N TYR A 344 25.26 -9.64 -7.51
CA TYR A 344 23.88 -10.08 -7.23
C TYR A 344 23.83 -11.53 -6.70
N GLN A 345 24.62 -12.45 -7.26
CA GLN A 345 24.68 -13.83 -6.78
C GLN A 345 25.28 -13.89 -5.36
N VAL A 346 26.36 -13.14 -5.09
CA VAL A 346 26.95 -13.04 -3.74
C VAL A 346 25.95 -12.47 -2.73
N LEU A 347 25.23 -11.41 -3.12
CA LEU A 347 24.13 -10.86 -2.31
C LEU A 347 23.08 -11.91 -1.99
N THR A 348 22.60 -12.60 -3.01
CA THR A 348 21.53 -13.63 -2.87
C THR A 348 21.94 -14.75 -1.92
N GLU A 349 23.17 -15.24 -2.04
CA GLU A 349 23.69 -16.30 -1.17
C GLU A 349 23.83 -15.81 0.28
N LYS A 350 24.37 -14.62 0.47
CA LYS A 350 24.51 -14.02 1.81
C LYS A 350 23.17 -13.80 2.48
N MET A 351 22.18 -13.29 1.74
CA MET A 351 20.83 -13.05 2.22
C MET A 351 20.10 -14.34 2.55
N ARG A 352 20.29 -15.40 1.77
CA ARG A 352 19.73 -16.73 2.05
C ARG A 352 20.17 -17.24 3.41
N GLY A 353 21.42 -17.02 3.79
CA GLY A 353 21.95 -17.36 5.13
C GLY A 353 21.22 -16.67 6.29
N LEU A 354 20.55 -15.55 6.02
CA LEU A 354 19.72 -14.81 6.98
C LEU A 354 18.22 -15.12 6.86
N GLY A 355 17.82 -16.04 5.99
CA GLY A 355 16.41 -16.31 5.71
C GLY A 355 15.71 -15.19 4.91
N VAL A 356 16.47 -14.40 4.16
CA VAL A 356 15.99 -13.32 3.31
C VAL A 356 15.89 -13.79 1.87
N ALA A 357 14.73 -13.69 1.27
CA ALA A 357 14.53 -13.89 -0.17
C ALA A 357 14.95 -12.63 -0.93
N VAL A 358 15.65 -12.81 -2.07
CA VAL A 358 16.08 -11.71 -2.94
C VAL A 358 15.46 -11.89 -4.32
N VAL A 359 14.89 -10.83 -4.88
CA VAL A 359 14.29 -10.81 -6.21
C VAL A 359 14.81 -9.62 -7.01
N LYS A 360 14.82 -9.76 -8.33
CA LYS A 360 14.97 -8.64 -9.27
C LYS A 360 13.58 -8.06 -9.54
N PRO A 361 13.32 -6.80 -9.19
CA PRO A 361 12.04 -6.17 -9.46
C PRO A 361 11.74 -6.10 -10.97
N VAL A 362 10.54 -6.51 -11.34
CA VAL A 362 9.96 -6.23 -12.65
C VAL A 362 9.17 -4.93 -12.48
N VAL A 363 9.64 -3.84 -13.09
CA VAL A 363 9.11 -2.48 -12.83
C VAL A 363 8.06 -2.06 -13.85
N ALA A 364 8.22 -2.45 -15.11
CA ALA A 364 7.34 -2.07 -16.24
C ALA A 364 6.55 -3.25 -16.78
#